data_83dc94d382bba7af35c8c0c9a42f86cb
#
_entry.id   83dc94d382bba7af35c8c0c9a42f86cb
#
_cell.length_a   1.000
_cell.length_b   1.000
_cell.length_c   1.000
_cell.angle_alpha   90.00
_cell.angle_beta   90.00
_cell.angle_gamma   90.00
#
_symmetry.space_group_name_H-M   'P 1'
#
loop_
_entity.id
_entity.type
_entity.pdbx_description
1 polymer ?
#
loop_
_entity_poly.entity_id
_entity_poly.type
_entity_poly.pdbx_seq_one_letter_code
_entity_poly.pdbx_strand_id
1 'polypeptide(L)'
;IFIVHFIFYPPISVSFVLWTFASSISYTLRIFLRDLILQINKKWKVLPNVLIYGAGSAGARLLNNIKLSNTFCVSGFIDDNPSLWGRSILGIKIYSPNDLSLIKNNLSIKKVLLALPSISKSNLKFILDNLNFLNIPVLQIPSLNEIITGKARIDKLRPIEIEDLLGRDEVHSNY
;
A
#
# COMPACT_ATOMS: atom_id res chain seq x y z
N ILE A 1 44.10 0.56 -53.47
CA ILE A 1 43.48 -0.76 -53.63
C ILE A 1 43.53 -1.54 -52.32
N PHE A 2 44.65 -1.65 -51.61
CA PHE A 2 44.77 -2.38 -50.33
C PHE A 2 43.89 -1.83 -49.21
N ILE A 3 43.77 -0.52 -49.10
CA ILE A 3 42.95 0.13 -48.06
C ILE A 3 41.45 -0.17 -48.28
N VAL A 4 40.99 -0.16 -49.51
CA VAL A 4 39.59 -0.47 -49.86
C VAL A 4 39.26 -1.93 -49.57
N HIS A 5 40.21 -2.85 -49.86
CA HIS A 5 40.03 -4.27 -49.56
C HIS A 5 39.97 -4.54 -48.05
N PHE A 6 40.76 -3.84 -47.23
CA PHE A 6 40.76 -3.97 -45.79
C PHE A 6 39.45 -3.45 -45.14
N ILE A 7 38.84 -2.41 -45.72
CA ILE A 7 37.56 -1.87 -45.28
C ILE A 7 36.39 -2.80 -45.63
N PHE A 8 36.43 -3.41 -46.85
CA PHE A 8 35.34 -4.29 -47.30
C PHE A 8 35.41 -5.74 -46.77
N TYR A 9 36.63 -6.23 -46.51
CA TYR A 9 36.87 -7.60 -46.03
C TYR A 9 37.81 -7.56 -44.81
N PRO A 10 37.25 -7.18 -43.62
CA PRO A 10 38.08 -7.19 -42.43
C PRO A 10 38.52 -8.62 -42.10
N PRO A 11 39.74 -8.82 -41.61
CA PRO A 11 40.23 -10.14 -41.22
C PRO A 11 39.32 -10.72 -40.15
N ILE A 12 39.11 -12.03 -40.14
CA ILE A 12 38.18 -12.75 -39.27
C ILE A 12 38.37 -12.38 -37.79
N SER A 13 39.59 -12.12 -37.35
CA SER A 13 39.93 -11.67 -36.00
C SER A 13 39.30 -10.30 -35.64
N VAL A 14 39.35 -9.34 -36.58
CA VAL A 14 38.77 -8.00 -36.39
C VAL A 14 37.26 -8.09 -36.37
N SER A 15 36.65 -8.89 -37.24
CA SER A 15 35.20 -9.11 -37.27
C SER A 15 34.71 -9.75 -35.96
N PHE A 16 35.45 -10.70 -35.41
CA PHE A 16 35.12 -11.33 -34.13
C PHE A 16 35.19 -10.34 -32.97
N VAL A 17 36.22 -9.49 -32.93
CA VAL A 17 36.35 -8.43 -31.90
C VAL A 17 35.19 -7.44 -32.00
N LEU A 18 34.85 -6.96 -33.21
CA LEU A 18 33.70 -6.05 -33.40
C LEU A 18 32.38 -6.68 -32.97
N TRP A 19 32.18 -7.97 -33.28
CA TRP A 19 30.95 -8.70 -32.86
C TRP A 19 30.87 -8.83 -31.35
N THR A 20 31.96 -9.13 -30.64
CA THR A 20 31.99 -9.20 -29.19
C THR A 20 31.71 -7.85 -28.52
N PHE A 21 32.29 -6.77 -29.05
CA PHE A 21 31.99 -5.40 -28.59
C PHE A 21 30.53 -5.02 -28.81
N ALA A 22 29.98 -5.28 -29.99
CA ALA A 22 28.58 -4.98 -30.28
C ALA A 22 27.63 -5.76 -29.39
N SER A 23 27.91 -7.04 -29.12
CA SER A 23 27.15 -7.88 -28.21
C SER A 23 27.21 -7.37 -26.77
N SER A 24 28.40 -6.96 -26.30
CA SER A 24 28.58 -6.39 -24.95
C SER A 24 27.83 -5.09 -24.78
N ILE A 25 27.93 -4.18 -25.77
CA ILE A 25 27.17 -2.91 -25.73
C ILE A 25 25.64 -3.17 -25.71
N SER A 26 25.16 -4.09 -26.54
CA SER A 26 23.76 -4.46 -26.61
C SER A 26 23.25 -5.02 -25.27
N TYR A 27 24.06 -5.85 -24.62
CA TYR A 27 23.75 -6.45 -23.33
C TYR A 27 23.68 -5.40 -22.20
N THR A 28 24.68 -4.52 -22.11
CA THR A 28 24.74 -3.44 -21.13
C THR A 28 23.58 -2.46 -21.31
N LEU A 29 23.25 -2.11 -22.55
CA LEU A 29 22.11 -1.24 -22.85
C LEU A 29 20.77 -1.86 -22.42
N ARG A 30 20.59 -3.15 -22.63
CA ARG A 30 19.38 -3.86 -22.18
C ARG A 30 19.23 -3.82 -20.67
N ILE A 31 20.30 -4.07 -19.92
CA ILE A 31 20.28 -3.99 -18.44
C ILE A 31 19.93 -2.57 -18.01
N PHE A 32 20.59 -1.57 -18.57
CA PHE A 32 20.36 -0.17 -18.25
C PHE A 32 18.91 0.26 -18.54
N LEU A 33 18.37 -0.08 -19.70
CA LEU A 33 16.98 0.23 -20.05
C LEU A 33 15.99 -0.49 -19.13
N ARG A 34 16.24 -1.76 -18.81
CA ARG A 34 15.42 -2.50 -17.86
C ARG A 34 15.35 -1.80 -16.51
N ASP A 35 16.50 -1.43 -15.96
CA ASP A 35 16.57 -0.79 -14.65
C ASP A 35 15.93 0.61 -14.67
N LEU A 36 16.11 1.35 -15.76
CA LEU A 36 15.44 2.65 -15.98
C LEU A 36 13.92 2.50 -16.01
N ILE A 37 13.39 1.52 -16.76
CA ILE A 37 11.95 1.24 -16.84
C ILE A 37 11.39 0.83 -15.47
N LEU A 38 12.12 0.00 -14.73
CA LEU A 38 11.72 -0.41 -13.38
C LEU A 38 11.68 0.78 -12.41
N GLN A 39 12.64 1.70 -12.50
CA GLN A 39 12.63 2.93 -11.69
C GLN A 39 11.50 3.87 -12.07
N ILE A 40 11.22 4.05 -13.36
CA ILE A 40 10.11 4.87 -13.85
C ILE A 40 8.78 4.27 -13.38
N ASN A 41 8.55 2.99 -13.57
CA ASN A 41 7.32 2.31 -13.13
C ASN A 41 7.11 2.38 -11.61
N LYS A 42 8.18 2.37 -10.82
CA LYS A 42 8.12 2.54 -9.37
C LYS A 42 7.67 3.95 -8.97
N LYS A 43 8.08 4.99 -9.72
CA LYS A 43 7.66 6.39 -9.51
C LYS A 43 6.22 6.67 -9.94
N TRP A 44 5.69 5.94 -10.93
CA TRP A 44 4.35 6.16 -11.49
C TRP A 44 3.25 5.29 -10.84
N LYS A 45 3.59 4.52 -9.81
CA LYS A 45 2.56 3.79 -9.07
C LYS A 45 1.71 4.80 -8.30
N VAL A 46 0.58 5.19 -8.86
CA VAL A 46 -0.43 6.00 -8.17
C VAL A 46 -0.95 5.16 -7.00
N LEU A 47 -0.47 5.49 -5.80
CA LEU A 47 -0.90 4.81 -4.59
C LEU A 47 -2.33 5.22 -4.26
N PRO A 48 -3.22 4.29 -3.92
CA PRO A 48 -4.57 4.64 -3.52
C PRO A 48 -4.54 5.44 -2.21
N ASN A 49 -5.30 6.55 -2.21
CA ASN A 49 -5.47 7.39 -1.02
C ASN A 49 -6.30 6.65 0.02
N VAL A 50 -5.80 6.63 1.24
CA VAL A 50 -6.46 5.97 2.36
C VAL A 50 -6.53 6.89 3.58
N LEU A 51 -7.53 6.67 4.43
CA LEU A 51 -7.61 7.22 5.77
C LEU A 51 -7.26 6.15 6.80
N ILE A 52 -6.72 6.56 7.93
CA ILE A 52 -6.53 5.68 9.09
C ILE A 52 -7.57 6.09 10.14
N TYR A 53 -8.43 5.19 10.55
CA TYR A 53 -9.35 5.38 11.65
C TYR A 53 -8.67 4.95 12.96
N GLY A 54 -8.50 5.88 13.87
CA GLY A 54 -7.73 5.77 15.10
C GLY A 54 -6.40 6.54 15.02
N ALA A 55 -6.32 7.67 15.72
CA ALA A 55 -5.14 8.55 15.78
C ALA A 55 -4.26 8.29 17.02
N GLY A 56 -4.38 7.12 17.63
CA GLY A 56 -3.56 6.67 18.73
C GLY A 56 -2.22 6.06 18.30
N SER A 57 -1.55 5.38 19.26
CA SER A 57 -0.25 4.72 19.02
C SER A 57 -0.32 3.65 17.92
N ALA A 58 -1.44 2.93 17.81
CA ALA A 58 -1.65 1.92 16.77
C ALA A 58 -1.72 2.56 15.38
N GLY A 59 -2.45 3.67 15.22
CA GLY A 59 -2.52 4.41 13.97
C GLY A 59 -1.18 5.01 13.56
N ALA A 60 -0.41 5.56 14.51
CA ALA A 60 0.92 6.07 14.22
C ALA A 60 1.90 4.97 13.75
N ARG A 61 1.86 3.79 14.36
CA ARG A 61 2.66 2.62 13.93
C ARG A 61 2.25 2.16 12.54
N LEU A 62 0.94 2.11 12.27
CA LEU A 62 0.42 1.75 10.95
C LEU A 62 0.91 2.72 9.88
N LEU A 63 0.85 4.03 10.13
CA LEU A 63 1.36 5.05 9.21
C LEU A 63 2.84 4.79 8.87
N ASN A 64 3.68 4.51 9.88
CA ASN A 64 5.09 4.20 9.65
C ASN A 64 5.27 2.95 8.78
N ASN A 65 4.53 1.88 9.03
CA ASN A 65 4.59 0.65 8.25
C ASN A 65 4.15 0.89 6.79
N ILE A 66 3.10 1.68 6.58
CA ILE A 66 2.62 2.05 5.24
C ILE A 66 3.68 2.88 4.49
N LYS A 67 4.32 3.83 5.17
CA LYS A 67 5.41 4.64 4.58
C LYS A 67 6.60 3.76 4.15
N LEU A 68 6.96 2.76 4.95
CA LEU A 68 8.05 1.84 4.62
C LEU A 68 7.69 0.89 3.46
N SER A 69 6.45 0.37 3.46
CA SER A 69 6.00 -0.58 2.42
C SER A 69 5.62 0.09 1.10
N ASN A 70 5.38 1.40 1.11
CA ASN A 70 4.98 2.20 -0.05
C ASN A 70 3.77 1.58 -0.80
N THR A 71 2.76 1.13 -0.02
CA THR A 71 1.56 0.45 -0.55
C THR A 71 0.36 1.37 -0.69
N PHE A 72 0.24 2.38 0.18
CA PHE A 72 -0.86 3.34 0.24
C PHE A 72 -0.34 4.76 0.43
N CYS A 73 -1.14 5.75 0.00
CA CYS A 73 -0.94 7.16 0.34
C CYS A 73 -1.91 7.52 1.48
N VAL A 74 -1.38 7.75 2.70
CA VAL A 74 -2.22 8.15 3.83
C VAL A 74 -2.51 9.64 3.74
N SER A 75 -3.78 9.99 3.52
CA SER A 75 -4.23 11.37 3.32
C SER A 75 -4.79 12.01 4.60
N GLY A 76 -5.11 11.23 5.62
CA GLY A 76 -5.63 11.73 6.89
C GLY A 76 -5.85 10.65 7.92
N PHE A 77 -6.04 11.10 9.16
CA PHE A 77 -6.55 10.29 10.27
C PHE A 77 -7.98 10.70 10.59
N ILE A 78 -8.74 9.78 11.15
CA ILE A 78 -10.05 10.02 11.78
C ILE A 78 -9.95 9.52 13.20
N ASP A 79 -10.49 10.26 14.15
CA ASP A 79 -10.57 9.82 15.55
C ASP A 79 -11.84 10.36 16.19
N ASP A 80 -12.44 9.55 17.08
CA ASP A 80 -13.67 9.93 17.81
C ASP A 80 -13.38 10.95 18.92
N ASN A 81 -12.13 11.09 19.34
CA ASN A 81 -11.73 12.01 20.40
C ASN A 81 -11.62 13.46 19.91
N PRO A 82 -12.54 14.37 20.30
CA PRO A 82 -12.53 15.75 19.84
C PRO A 82 -11.23 16.53 20.16
N SER A 83 -10.51 16.11 21.21
CA SER A 83 -9.25 16.79 21.62
C SER A 83 -8.12 16.62 20.61
N LEU A 84 -8.24 15.66 19.70
CA LEU A 84 -7.25 15.37 18.67
C LEU A 84 -7.54 16.07 17.34
N TRP A 85 -8.77 16.55 17.14
CA TRP A 85 -9.17 17.14 15.85
C TRP A 85 -8.36 18.38 15.50
N GLY A 86 -8.03 18.52 14.23
CA GLY A 86 -7.20 19.60 13.72
C GLY A 86 -5.70 19.46 14.01
N ARG A 87 -5.30 18.54 14.90
CA ARG A 87 -3.89 18.21 15.13
C ARG A 87 -3.35 17.34 13.98
N SER A 88 -2.05 17.03 14.04
CA SER A 88 -1.39 16.18 13.05
C SER A 88 -0.47 15.15 13.69
N ILE A 89 -0.37 13.98 13.08
CA ILE A 89 0.59 12.92 13.41
C ILE A 89 1.53 12.77 12.22
N LEU A 90 2.84 12.99 12.43
CA LEU A 90 3.87 12.92 11.37
C LEU A 90 3.52 13.74 10.12
N GLY A 91 2.86 14.89 10.31
CA GLY A 91 2.44 15.79 9.24
C GLY A 91 1.09 15.46 8.59
N ILE A 92 0.41 14.39 9.04
CA ILE A 92 -0.90 13.97 8.53
C ILE A 92 -1.99 14.47 9.49
N LYS A 93 -2.96 15.22 8.98
CA LYS A 93 -4.04 15.86 9.76
C LYS A 93 -5.06 14.85 10.30
N ILE A 94 -5.57 15.15 11.51
CA ILE A 94 -6.64 14.38 12.16
C ILE A 94 -7.96 15.12 11.97
N TYR A 95 -8.97 14.40 11.53
CA TYR A 95 -10.30 14.91 11.21
C TYR A 95 -11.36 14.31 12.12
N SER A 96 -12.50 14.99 12.22
CA SER A 96 -13.69 14.46 12.86
C SER A 96 -14.36 13.37 11.98
N PRO A 97 -14.99 12.34 12.61
CA PRO A 97 -15.83 11.40 11.86
C PRO A 97 -16.96 12.10 11.08
N ASN A 98 -17.47 13.23 11.58
CA ASN A 98 -18.54 14.00 10.92
C ASN A 98 -18.09 14.60 9.57
N ASP A 99 -16.80 14.85 9.39
CA ASP A 99 -16.24 15.42 8.16
C ASP A 99 -15.99 14.37 7.08
N LEU A 100 -16.27 13.11 7.34
CA LEU A 100 -15.88 11.95 6.54
C LEU A 100 -16.41 12.04 5.09
N SER A 101 -17.65 12.48 4.92
CA SER A 101 -18.29 12.66 3.61
C SER A 101 -17.59 13.72 2.75
N LEU A 102 -17.20 14.83 3.37
CA LEU A 102 -16.46 15.92 2.71
C LEU A 102 -15.04 15.48 2.34
N ILE A 103 -14.36 14.82 3.28
CA ILE A 103 -12.98 14.38 3.12
C ILE A 103 -12.88 13.28 2.05
N LYS A 104 -13.83 12.35 1.99
CA LYS A 104 -13.89 11.31 0.98
C LYS A 104 -13.77 11.89 -0.43
N ASN A 105 -14.55 12.93 -0.72
CA ASN A 105 -14.60 13.54 -2.03
C ASN A 105 -13.36 14.40 -2.30
N ASN A 106 -12.99 15.28 -1.36
CA ASN A 106 -11.89 16.21 -1.52
C ASN A 106 -10.52 15.52 -1.65
N LEU A 107 -10.30 14.46 -0.89
CA LEU A 107 -9.03 13.70 -0.91
C LEU A 107 -9.09 12.44 -1.77
N SER A 108 -10.20 12.20 -2.48
CA SER A 108 -10.40 11.02 -3.33
C SER A 108 -10.08 9.71 -2.60
N ILE A 109 -10.63 9.55 -1.38
CA ILE A 109 -10.34 8.41 -0.53
C ILE A 109 -10.91 7.13 -1.15
N LYS A 110 -10.08 6.10 -1.22
CA LYS A 110 -10.45 4.79 -1.77
C LYS A 110 -10.74 3.75 -0.71
N LYS A 111 -10.13 3.85 0.48
CA LYS A 111 -10.26 2.87 1.56
C LYS A 111 -10.03 3.53 2.91
N VAL A 112 -10.56 2.89 3.96
CA VAL A 112 -10.26 3.22 5.36
C VAL A 112 -9.57 2.03 6.02
N LEU A 113 -8.51 2.29 6.74
CA LEU A 113 -7.74 1.30 7.50
C LEU A 113 -8.07 1.47 8.98
N LEU A 114 -8.58 0.43 9.64
CA LEU A 114 -8.89 0.47 11.06
C LEU A 114 -7.64 0.19 11.90
N ALA A 115 -7.29 1.13 12.78
CA ALA A 115 -6.18 1.04 13.73
C ALA A 115 -6.69 1.13 15.18
N LEU A 116 -7.71 0.35 15.50
CA LEU A 116 -8.42 0.34 16.79
C LEU A 116 -8.32 -1.03 17.47
N PRO A 117 -7.18 -1.37 18.09
CA PRO A 117 -6.93 -2.71 18.63
C PRO A 117 -7.82 -3.10 19.81
N SER A 118 -8.39 -2.12 20.53
CA SER A 118 -9.16 -2.33 21.77
C SER A 118 -10.59 -1.82 21.67
N ILE A 119 -11.17 -1.79 20.45
CA ILE A 119 -12.56 -1.35 20.26
C ILE A 119 -13.54 -2.45 20.64
N SER A 120 -14.66 -2.05 21.26
CA SER A 120 -15.78 -2.97 21.51
C SER A 120 -16.48 -3.36 20.21
N LYS A 121 -17.07 -4.56 20.15
CA LYS A 121 -17.80 -5.03 18.96
C LYS A 121 -18.93 -4.08 18.56
N SER A 122 -19.63 -3.50 19.53
CA SER A 122 -20.72 -2.53 19.30
C SER A 122 -20.23 -1.24 18.62
N ASN A 123 -19.13 -0.67 19.13
CA ASN A 123 -18.55 0.53 18.54
C ASN A 123 -17.94 0.26 17.15
N LEU A 124 -17.32 -0.91 16.98
CA LEU A 124 -16.82 -1.32 15.68
C LEU A 124 -17.96 -1.41 14.65
N LYS A 125 -19.08 -2.04 15.03
CA LYS A 125 -20.26 -2.12 14.17
C LYS A 125 -20.76 -0.73 13.78
N PHE A 126 -20.90 0.19 14.73
CA PHE A 126 -21.33 1.57 14.46
C PHE A 126 -20.41 2.28 13.45
N ILE A 127 -19.11 2.14 13.62
CA ILE A 127 -18.13 2.73 12.67
C ILE A 127 -18.27 2.11 11.28
N LEU A 128 -18.43 0.78 11.20
CA LEU A 128 -18.59 0.08 9.93
C LEU A 128 -19.88 0.46 9.22
N ASP A 129 -20.98 0.58 9.94
CA ASP A 129 -22.27 1.00 9.38
C ASP A 129 -22.18 2.40 8.77
N ASN A 130 -21.50 3.34 9.45
CA ASN A 130 -21.27 4.69 8.94
C ASN A 130 -20.37 4.70 7.69
N LEU A 131 -19.30 3.90 7.68
CA LEU A 131 -18.39 3.81 6.55
C LEU A 131 -19.05 3.13 5.33
N ASN A 132 -19.88 2.11 5.56
CA ASN A 132 -20.65 1.45 4.51
C ASN A 132 -21.70 2.37 3.90
N PHE A 133 -22.40 3.18 4.72
CA PHE A 133 -23.32 4.19 4.20
C PHE A 133 -22.63 5.14 3.21
N LEU A 134 -21.35 5.43 3.44
CA LEU A 134 -20.53 6.22 2.53
C LEU A 134 -19.92 5.40 1.39
N ASN A 135 -20.20 4.11 1.26
CA ASN A 135 -19.57 3.23 0.27
C ASN A 135 -18.02 3.31 0.29
N ILE A 136 -17.43 3.25 1.47
CA ILE A 136 -15.97 3.23 1.62
C ILE A 136 -15.55 1.84 2.10
N PRO A 137 -14.76 1.09 1.32
CA PRO A 137 -14.23 -0.20 1.74
C PRO A 137 -13.34 -0.07 2.97
N VAL A 138 -13.59 -0.91 3.97
CA VAL A 138 -12.84 -0.93 5.23
C VAL A 138 -11.92 -2.13 5.27
N LEU A 139 -10.67 -1.90 5.65
CA LEU A 139 -9.67 -2.94 5.85
C LEU A 139 -9.22 -2.92 7.31
N GLN A 140 -9.31 -4.05 7.98
CA GLN A 140 -8.76 -4.22 9.32
C GLN A 140 -7.34 -4.78 9.23
N ILE A 141 -6.48 -4.23 10.09
CA ILE A 141 -5.14 -4.80 10.25
C ILE A 141 -5.27 -6.00 11.18
N PRO A 142 -4.67 -7.14 10.80
CA PRO A 142 -4.58 -8.28 11.69
C PRO A 142 -3.96 -7.88 13.03
N SER A 143 -4.46 -8.45 14.11
CA SER A 143 -3.88 -8.22 15.44
C SER A 143 -2.42 -8.71 15.49
N LEU A 144 -1.60 -8.11 16.36
CA LEU A 144 -0.21 -8.55 16.58
C LEU A 144 -0.10 -10.05 16.84
N ASN A 145 -1.08 -10.65 17.51
CA ASN A 145 -1.13 -12.09 17.78
C ASN A 145 -1.31 -12.92 16.51
N GLU A 146 -2.08 -12.45 15.53
CA GLU A 146 -2.25 -13.12 14.24
C GLU A 146 -0.99 -13.02 13.38
N ILE A 147 -0.25 -11.92 13.50
CA ILE A 147 1.04 -11.73 12.82
C ILE A 147 2.12 -12.63 13.43
N ILE A 148 2.20 -12.69 14.76
CA ILE A 148 3.18 -13.50 15.49
C ILE A 148 2.92 -15.00 15.27
N THR A 149 1.65 -15.42 15.22
CA THR A 149 1.29 -16.82 14.96
C THR A 149 1.39 -17.21 13.49
N GLY A 150 1.82 -16.33 12.62
CA GLY A 150 1.99 -16.60 11.18
C GLY A 150 0.67 -16.76 10.41
N LYS A 151 -0.47 -16.54 11.06
CA LYS A 151 -1.81 -16.66 10.44
C LYS A 151 -2.16 -15.50 9.52
N ALA A 152 -1.50 -14.35 9.67
CA ALA A 152 -1.73 -13.21 8.80
C ALA A 152 -0.42 -12.52 8.40
N ARG A 153 -0.27 -12.23 7.12
CA ARG A 153 0.76 -11.35 6.57
C ARG A 153 0.16 -9.96 6.40
N ILE A 154 0.94 -8.91 6.67
CA ILE A 154 0.55 -7.51 6.48
C ILE A 154 0.11 -7.22 5.03
N ASP A 155 0.59 -8.00 4.07
CA ASP A 155 0.21 -7.91 2.66
C ASP A 155 -1.22 -8.40 2.34
N LYS A 156 -1.89 -9.08 3.29
CA LYS A 156 -3.26 -9.59 3.14
C LYS A 156 -4.20 -8.88 4.12
N LEU A 157 -4.42 -7.59 3.90
CA LEU A 157 -5.50 -6.86 4.54
C LEU A 157 -6.83 -7.50 4.10
N ARG A 158 -7.61 -8.04 5.05
CA ARG A 158 -8.93 -8.60 4.76
C ARG A 158 -9.96 -7.48 4.72
N PRO A 159 -10.83 -7.44 3.69
CA PRO A 159 -12.06 -6.64 3.79
C PRO A 159 -12.88 -7.19 4.96
N ILE A 160 -13.43 -6.30 5.78
CA ILE A 160 -14.37 -6.69 6.83
C ILE A 160 -15.74 -6.75 6.17
N GLU A 161 -16.32 -7.93 6.10
CA GLU A 161 -17.72 -8.10 5.79
C GLU A 161 -18.51 -8.04 7.12
N ILE A 162 -19.66 -7.37 7.11
CA ILE A 162 -20.50 -7.21 8.32
C ILE A 162 -20.90 -8.57 8.90
N GLU A 163 -20.99 -9.59 8.05
CA GLU A 163 -21.30 -10.97 8.39
C GLU A 163 -20.25 -11.63 9.29
N ASP A 164 -18.98 -11.23 9.18
CA ASP A 164 -17.90 -11.72 10.05
C ASP A 164 -18.04 -11.21 11.50
N LEU A 165 -18.79 -10.12 11.71
CA LEU A 165 -19.05 -9.55 13.05
C LEU A 165 -20.30 -10.14 13.72
N LEU A 166 -21.18 -10.75 12.94
CA LEU A 166 -22.35 -11.46 13.42
C LEU A 166 -21.97 -12.89 13.86
N GLY A 167 -20.72 -13.05 14.36
CA GLY A 167 -20.16 -14.31 14.81
C GLY A 167 -21.24 -15.26 15.32
N ARG A 168 -21.29 -16.47 14.77
CA ARG A 168 -22.08 -17.57 15.29
C ARG A 168 -21.96 -17.55 16.80
N ASP A 169 -23.08 -17.29 17.49
CA ASP A 169 -23.22 -17.65 18.89
C ASP A 169 -22.83 -19.13 18.99
N GLU A 170 -21.76 -19.41 19.72
CA GLU A 170 -21.42 -20.77 20.05
C GLU A 170 -22.62 -21.35 20.81
N VAL A 171 -23.41 -22.15 20.10
CA VAL A 171 -24.42 -22.99 20.72
C VAL A 171 -23.65 -23.96 21.59
N HIS A 172 -23.57 -23.68 22.89
CA HIS A 172 -23.16 -24.65 23.89
C HIS A 172 -24.15 -25.80 23.81
N SER A 173 -23.79 -26.83 23.05
CA SER A 173 -24.44 -28.11 23.08
C SER A 173 -24.13 -28.74 24.45
N ASN A 174 -25.02 -28.55 25.42
CA ASN A 174 -25.09 -29.37 26.61
C ASN A 174 -25.58 -30.77 26.21
N TYR A 175 -24.69 -31.73 26.20
CA TYR A 175 -25.00 -33.15 26.39
C TYR A 175 -24.14 -33.68 27.53
#